data_04d06d754b68daec0fe4075a6413f84d
#
_entry.id   04d06d754b68daec0fe4075a6413f84d
#
_cell.length_a   1.000
_cell.length_b   1.000
_cell.length_c   1.000
_cell.angle_alpha   90.00
_cell.angle_beta   90.00
_cell.angle_gamma   90.00
#
_symmetry.space_group_name_H-M   'P 1'
#
loop_
_entity.id
_entity.type
_entity.pdbx_description
1 polymer ?
#
loop_
_entity_poly.entity_id
_entity_poly.type
_entity_poly.pdbx_seq_one_letter_code
_entity_poly.pdbx_strand_id
1 'polypeptide(L)' 'MKKKVLFVINNLNCGGAEKALISLLETIDYSKYDVDLLLFKQEGMFMSKIPMEVTLL' A
#
# COMPACT_ATOMS: atom_id res chain seq x y z
N MET A 1 -17.60 3.38 -11.65
CA MET A 1 -17.24 2.21 -10.82
C MET A 1 -15.74 2.10 -10.70
N LYS A 2 -15.23 1.96 -9.47
CA LYS A 2 -13.79 1.83 -9.25
C LYS A 2 -13.30 0.43 -9.52
N LYS A 3 -12.10 0.30 -10.04
CA LYS A 3 -11.44 -1.00 -10.19
C LYS A 3 -10.74 -1.35 -8.89
N LYS A 4 -10.79 -2.63 -8.53
CA LYS A 4 -10.12 -3.10 -7.33
C LYS A 4 -8.69 -3.51 -7.64
N VAL A 5 -7.77 -3.08 -6.79
CA VAL A 5 -6.36 -3.41 -6.90
C VAL A 5 -5.91 -3.97 -5.56
N LEU A 6 -5.23 -5.11 -5.60
CA LEU A 6 -4.70 -5.74 -4.39
C LEU A 6 -3.18 -5.82 -4.50
N PHE A 7 -2.50 -5.26 -3.52
CA PHE A 7 -1.07 -5.42 -3.36
C PHE A 7 -0.80 -6.41 -2.22
N VAL A 8 0.18 -7.27 -2.42
CA VAL A 8 0.58 -8.25 -1.41
C VAL A 8 2.07 -8.09 -1.14
N ILE A 9 2.43 -7.87 0.12
CA ILE A 9 3.82 -7.68 0.50
C ILE A 9 4.06 -8.26 1.90
N ASN A 10 5.29 -8.70 2.20
CA ASN A 10 5.59 -9.33 3.48
C ASN A 10 5.52 -8.33 4.63
N ASN A 11 6.19 -7.21 4.51
CA ASN A 11 6.21 -6.17 5.54
C ASN A 11 6.67 -4.85 4.92
N LEU A 12 6.67 -3.80 5.72
CA LEU A 12 7.09 -2.47 5.28
C LEU A 12 8.37 -2.04 5.97
N ASN A 13 9.36 -2.91 5.99
CA ASN A 13 10.69 -2.58 6.46
C ASN A 13 11.41 -1.70 5.44
N CYS A 14 12.58 -1.20 5.82
CA CYS A 14 13.32 -0.25 5.02
C CYS A 14 14.03 -0.92 3.85
N GLY A 15 13.27 -1.39 2.87
CA GLY A 15 13.79 -2.02 1.68
C GLY A 15 13.37 -1.27 0.43
N GLY A 16 14.05 -1.54 -0.69
CA GLY A 16 13.76 -0.85 -1.94
C GLY A 16 12.37 -1.14 -2.48
N ALA A 17 11.91 -2.38 -2.35
CA ALA A 17 10.60 -2.76 -2.85
C ALA A 17 9.48 -2.07 -2.05
N GLU A 18 9.65 -1.99 -0.74
CA GLU A 18 8.66 -1.36 0.13
C GLU A 18 8.60 0.14 -0.12
N LYS A 19 9.75 0.76 -0.33
CA LYS A 19 9.81 2.18 -0.63
C LYS A 19 9.14 2.47 -1.98
N ALA A 20 9.38 1.64 -2.97
CA ALA A 20 8.74 1.77 -4.28
C ALA A 20 7.23 1.63 -4.18
N LEU A 21 6.75 0.69 -3.36
CA LEU A 21 5.33 0.51 -3.15
C LEU A 21 4.70 1.76 -2.54
N ILE A 22 5.32 2.33 -1.53
CA ILE A 22 4.79 3.55 -0.89
C ILE A 22 4.73 4.69 -1.91
N SER A 23 5.77 4.87 -2.72
CA SER A 23 5.75 5.89 -3.77
C SER A 23 4.60 5.67 -4.74
N LEU A 24 4.37 4.42 -5.13
CA LEU A 24 3.27 4.08 -6.02
C LEU A 24 1.92 4.41 -5.38
N LEU A 25 1.74 4.03 -4.11
CA LEU A 25 0.49 4.29 -3.40
C LEU A 25 0.20 5.78 -3.28
N GLU A 26 1.23 6.60 -3.18
CA GLU A 26 1.06 8.05 -3.10
C GLU A 26 0.62 8.66 -4.43
N THR A 27 0.82 7.97 -5.55
CA THR A 27 0.51 8.49 -6.87
C THR A 27 -0.77 7.91 -7.48
N ILE A 28 -1.35 6.88 -6.86
CA ILE A 28 -2.59 6.27 -7.37
C ILE A 28 -3.75 7.25 -7.28
N ASP A 29 -4.58 7.25 -8.31
CA ASP A 29 -5.81 8.03 -8.33
C ASP A 29 -6.92 7.24 -7.64
N TYR A 30 -7.14 7.54 -6.38
CA TYR A 30 -8.13 6.81 -5.56
C TYR A 30 -9.57 7.11 -5.96
N SER A 31 -9.79 8.06 -6.83
CA SER A 31 -11.12 8.30 -7.37
C SER A 31 -11.49 7.23 -8.42
N LYS A 32 -10.50 6.53 -8.95
CA LYS A 32 -10.68 5.51 -9.98
C LYS A 32 -10.41 4.10 -9.50
N TYR A 33 -9.72 3.95 -8.38
CA TYR A 33 -9.29 2.63 -7.89
C TYR A 33 -9.58 2.47 -6.41
N ASP A 34 -10.11 1.28 -6.07
CA ASP A 34 -10.18 0.82 -4.69
C ASP A 34 -8.92 -0.01 -4.44
N VAL A 35 -8.09 0.42 -3.51
CA VAL A 35 -6.80 -0.21 -3.28
C VAL A 35 -6.78 -0.91 -1.93
N ASP A 36 -6.47 -2.20 -1.96
CA ASP A 36 -6.29 -3.01 -0.75
C ASP A 36 -4.82 -3.41 -0.65
N LEU A 37 -4.33 -3.51 0.55
CA LEU A 37 -2.95 -3.92 0.82
C LEU A 37 -2.95 -5.05 1.83
N LEU A 38 -2.42 -6.20 1.43
CA LEU A 38 -2.27 -7.35 2.30
C LEU A 38 -0.82 -7.42 2.78
N LEU A 39 -0.62 -7.30 4.08
CA LEU A 39 0.69 -7.42 4.71
C LEU A 39 0.71 -8.69 5.56
N PHE A 40 1.68 -9.56 5.32
CA PHE A 40 1.86 -10.73 6.17
C PHE A 40 2.32 -10.34 7.57
N LYS A 41 3.10 -9.28 7.68
CA LYS A 41 3.48 -8.68 8.96
C LYS A 41 3.21 -7.19 8.89
N GLN A 42 2.32 -6.72 9.75
CA GLN A 42 2.00 -5.29 9.80
C GLN A 42 3.02 -4.57 10.68
N GLU A 43 4.24 -4.54 10.21
CA GLU A 43 5.35 -3.89 10.91
C GLU A 43 6.28 -3.26 9.89
N GLY A 44 7.12 -2.34 10.34
CA GLY A 44 8.07 -1.67 9.50
C GLY A 44 7.91 -0.17 9.57
N MET A 45 8.97 0.57 9.24
CA MET A 45 8.99 2.01 9.39
C MET A 45 8.11 2.74 8.38
N PHE A 46 7.64 2.05 7.33
CA PHE A 46 6.78 2.68 6.33
C PHE A 46 5.29 2.50 6.59
N MET A 47 4.92 1.82 7.68
CA MET A 47 3.50 1.63 8.01
C MET A 47 2.76 2.96 8.13
N SER A 48 3.39 3.95 8.74
CA SER A 48 2.77 5.26 8.94
C SER A 48 2.65 6.08 7.66
N LYS A 49 3.27 5.62 6.58
CA LYS A 49 3.25 6.33 5.29
C LYS A 49 2.18 5.81 4.34
N ILE A 50 1.45 4.78 4.74
CA ILE A 50 0.36 4.26 3.92
C ILE A 50 -0.77 5.28 3.87
N PRO A 51 -1.23 5.67 2.66
CA PRO A 51 -2.35 6.61 2.55
C PRO A 51 -3.63 6.08 3.20
N MET A 52 -4.45 7.00 3.70
CA MET A 52 -5.71 6.64 4.36
C MET A 52 -6.67 5.91 3.42
N GLU A 53 -6.56 6.17 2.13
CA GLU A 53 -7.44 5.57 1.13
C GLU A 53 -7.18 4.09 0.92
N VAL A 54 -6.02 3.60 1.36
CA VAL A 54 -5.67 2.18 1.22
C VAL A 54 -6.28 1.38 2.36
N THR A 55 -6.95 0.28 2.02
CA THR A 55 -7.52 -0.62 3.03
C THR A 55 -6.49 -1.69 3.38
N LEU A 56 -6.12 -1.73 4.65
CA LEU A 56 -5.23 -2.80 5.16
C LEU A 56 -6.04 -4.03 5.49
N LEU A 57 -5.60 -5.14 4.97
CA LEU A 57 -6.25 -6.43 5.22
C LEU A 57 -5.53 -7.24 6.28
#